data_699b88bd47ae4cb5fbbe2fe95f1081d9
#
_entry.id   699b88bd47ae4cb5fbbe2fe95f1081d9
#
_cell.length_a   1.000
_cell.length_b   1.000
_cell.length_c   1.000
_cell.angle_alpha   90.00
_cell.angle_beta   90.00
_cell.angle_gamma   90.00
#
_symmetry.space_group_name_H-M   'P 1'
#
loop_
_entity.id
_entity.type
_entity.pdbx_description
1 polymer ?
#
loop_
_entity_poly.entity_id
_entity_poly.type
_entity_poly.pdbx_seq_one_letter_code
_entity_poly.pdbx_strand_id
1 'polypeptide(L)'
;MNHSDSILAASFFDTGALKLLLEGGIFMWPLLALLILAIAVIIERYRSLKLLETDASELREKVTTLLSEDKVEESLELCDAARGPVPAVLSSGLRKYLVLRRLNYDQAQMEQQVIKSMENYGVNIVAALEKHLPILATIASVAPMLGFLGTVQGMIVAFGDIEANIGTQNIVQAAAAGIRVALLTTAFGLIVGIPAYMAFNYFTGIINDFVLQVESSAAELIEVVTLRLTLDKGSS
;
A
#
# COMPACT_ATOMS: atom_id res chain seq x y z
N MET A 1 -8.88 17.98 28.32
CA MET A 1 -9.30 18.38 26.95
C MET A 1 -9.96 19.75 27.09
N ASN A 2 -9.25 20.79 26.65
CA ASN A 2 -9.67 22.17 26.90
C ASN A 2 -10.88 22.57 26.05
N HIS A 3 -11.79 23.37 26.60
CA HIS A 3 -12.98 23.90 25.95
C HIS A 3 -12.65 24.69 24.65
N SER A 4 -11.42 25.19 24.52
CA SER A 4 -10.90 25.88 23.34
C SER A 4 -10.65 24.90 22.14
N ASP A 5 -10.26 23.63 22.39
CA ASP A 5 -9.99 22.67 21.34
C ASP A 5 -11.28 22.14 20.70
N SER A 6 -12.35 22.02 21.48
CA SER A 6 -13.67 21.65 20.98
C SER A 6 -14.34 22.76 20.16
N ILE A 7 -14.08 24.02 20.51
CA ILE A 7 -14.58 25.19 19.77
C ILE A 7 -13.85 25.34 18.44
N LEU A 8 -12.54 25.10 18.40
CA LEU A 8 -11.75 25.12 17.15
C LEU A 8 -12.16 23.99 16.21
N ALA A 9 -12.38 22.78 16.72
CA ALA A 9 -12.88 21.66 15.91
C ALA A 9 -14.29 21.90 15.39
N ALA A 10 -15.21 22.39 16.25
CA ALA A 10 -16.58 22.72 15.86
C ALA A 10 -16.64 23.86 14.84
N SER A 11 -15.80 24.89 15.00
CA SER A 11 -15.75 26.01 14.04
C SER A 11 -15.18 25.60 12.67
N PHE A 12 -14.33 24.61 12.61
CA PHE A 12 -13.80 24.06 11.36
C PHE A 12 -14.87 23.28 10.57
N PHE A 13 -15.80 22.63 11.27
CA PHE A 13 -16.91 21.90 10.65
C PHE A 13 -18.16 22.77 10.43
N ASP A 14 -18.39 23.80 11.24
CA ASP A 14 -19.59 24.67 11.19
C ASP A 14 -19.46 25.80 10.16
N THR A 15 -18.25 26.30 9.89
CA THR A 15 -17.98 27.11 8.69
C THR A 15 -17.89 26.14 7.50
N GLY A 16 -19.00 25.89 6.84
CA GLY A 16 -19.18 24.85 5.83
C GLY A 16 -17.90 24.59 5.01
N ALA A 17 -17.41 23.35 5.02
CA ALA A 17 -16.19 22.93 4.29
C ALA A 17 -16.16 23.45 2.83
N LEU A 18 -17.35 23.61 2.24
CA LEU A 18 -17.54 24.22 0.93
C LEU A 18 -17.13 25.71 0.88
N LYS A 19 -17.37 26.46 1.96
CA LYS A 19 -16.99 27.87 2.05
C LYS A 19 -15.47 28.02 2.15
N LEU A 20 -14.83 27.18 2.96
CA LEU A 20 -13.37 27.14 3.05
C LEU A 20 -12.71 26.72 1.73
N LEU A 21 -13.32 25.79 0.99
CA LEU A 21 -12.89 25.40 -0.35
C LEU A 21 -12.96 26.57 -1.33
N LEU A 22 -14.05 27.34 -1.33
CA LEU A 22 -14.22 28.50 -2.20
C LEU A 22 -13.29 29.66 -1.82
N GLU A 23 -13.02 29.86 -0.53
CA GLU A 23 -12.13 30.89 -0.02
C GLU A 23 -10.65 30.55 -0.21
N GLY A 24 -10.27 29.27 -0.35
CA GLY A 24 -8.86 28.82 -0.49
C GLY A 24 -8.26 28.98 -1.89
N GLY A 25 -9.00 29.58 -2.85
CA GLY A 25 -8.47 29.92 -4.19
C GLY A 25 -8.33 28.73 -5.14
N ILE A 26 -7.63 28.96 -6.26
CA ILE A 26 -7.59 28.03 -7.40
C ILE A 26 -6.93 26.69 -7.05
N PHE A 27 -5.96 26.66 -6.14
CA PHE A 27 -5.24 25.46 -5.73
C PHE A 27 -6.06 24.48 -4.88
N MET A 28 -7.20 24.92 -4.35
CA MET A 28 -8.10 24.03 -3.59
C MET A 28 -8.75 22.98 -4.48
N TRP A 29 -9.00 23.26 -5.76
CA TRP A 29 -9.62 22.30 -6.67
C TRP A 29 -8.73 21.10 -6.99
N PRO A 30 -7.44 21.28 -7.36
CA PRO A 30 -6.51 20.15 -7.49
C PRO A 30 -6.35 19.36 -6.19
N LEU A 31 -6.27 20.03 -5.04
CA LEU A 31 -6.16 19.36 -3.75
C LEU A 31 -7.41 18.54 -3.41
N LEU A 32 -8.60 19.04 -3.74
CA LEU A 32 -9.85 18.30 -3.58
C LEU A 32 -9.87 17.05 -4.49
N ALA A 33 -9.42 17.17 -5.74
CA ALA A 33 -9.31 16.04 -6.64
C ALA A 33 -8.34 14.97 -6.11
N LEU A 34 -7.19 15.39 -5.56
CA LEU A 34 -6.24 14.49 -4.92
C LEU A 34 -6.81 13.82 -3.67
N LEU A 35 -7.60 14.53 -2.88
CA LEU A 35 -8.28 13.97 -1.70
C LEU A 35 -9.25 12.85 -2.10
N ILE A 36 -10.11 13.11 -3.10
CA ILE A 36 -11.07 12.11 -3.59
C ILE A 36 -10.33 10.88 -4.13
N LEU A 37 -9.27 11.10 -4.91
CA LEU A 37 -8.44 10.03 -5.45
C LEU A 37 -7.74 9.23 -4.34
N ALA A 38 -7.19 9.90 -3.33
CA ALA A 38 -6.56 9.24 -2.18
C ALA A 38 -7.56 8.34 -1.43
N ILE A 39 -8.75 8.86 -1.12
CA ILE A 39 -9.80 8.09 -0.44
C ILE A 39 -10.21 6.87 -1.28
N ALA A 40 -10.41 7.05 -2.60
CA ALA A 40 -10.79 5.97 -3.49
C ALA A 40 -9.74 4.85 -3.51
N VAL A 41 -8.44 5.22 -3.61
CA VAL A 41 -7.33 4.24 -3.61
C VAL A 41 -7.17 3.59 -2.24
N ILE A 42 -7.32 4.33 -1.14
CA ILE A 42 -7.24 3.77 0.22
C ILE A 42 -8.33 2.71 0.43
N ILE A 43 -9.58 3.01 0.07
CA ILE A 43 -10.70 2.08 0.22
C ILE A 43 -10.48 0.84 -0.66
N GLU A 44 -10.07 1.02 -1.90
CA GLU A 44 -9.80 -0.07 -2.83
C GLU A 44 -8.67 -0.98 -2.31
N ARG A 45 -7.55 -0.39 -1.86
CA ARG A 45 -6.43 -1.14 -1.31
C ARG A 45 -6.77 -1.85 -0.01
N TYR A 46 -7.45 -1.19 0.90
CA TYR A 46 -7.90 -1.79 2.16
C TYR A 46 -8.75 -3.05 1.91
N ARG A 47 -9.70 -2.97 0.99
CA ARG A 47 -10.56 -4.12 0.63
C ARG A 47 -9.76 -5.24 -0.06
N SER A 48 -8.84 -4.88 -0.94
CA SER A 48 -8.01 -5.83 -1.67
C SER A 48 -7.02 -6.56 -0.75
N LEU A 49 -6.34 -5.83 0.13
CA LEU A 49 -5.31 -6.38 1.01
C LEU A 49 -5.88 -7.13 2.22
N LYS A 50 -7.10 -6.81 2.65
CA LYS A 50 -7.77 -7.56 3.73
C LYS A 50 -7.94 -9.06 3.40
N LEU A 51 -7.95 -9.43 2.13
CA LEU A 51 -7.98 -10.83 1.71
C LEU A 51 -6.62 -11.55 1.92
N LEU A 52 -5.54 -10.82 2.21
CA LEU A 52 -4.23 -11.37 2.48
C LEU A 52 -4.03 -11.77 3.95
N GLU A 53 -4.81 -11.21 4.87
CA GLU A 53 -4.73 -11.46 6.31
C GLU A 53 -5.20 -12.87 6.73
N THR A 54 -5.49 -13.75 5.77
CA THR A 54 -5.81 -15.14 6.07
C THR A 54 -4.54 -15.81 6.61
N ASP A 55 -4.61 -16.26 7.86
CA ASP A 55 -3.50 -16.94 8.53
C ASP A 55 -3.09 -18.19 7.75
N ALA A 56 -1.97 -18.11 7.07
CA ALA A 56 -1.43 -19.20 6.27
C ALA A 56 -0.59 -20.19 7.10
N SER A 57 -0.41 -19.96 8.41
CA SER A 57 0.43 -20.78 9.27
C SER A 57 -0.10 -22.20 9.39
N GLU A 58 -1.39 -22.36 9.65
CA GLU A 58 -2.05 -23.67 9.73
C GLU A 58 -1.99 -24.43 8.40
N LEU A 59 -2.16 -23.71 7.29
CA LEU A 59 -2.04 -24.31 5.96
C LEU A 59 -0.61 -24.80 5.70
N ARG A 60 0.41 -24.00 6.03
CA ARG A 60 1.82 -24.37 5.88
C ARG A 60 2.16 -25.62 6.64
N GLU A 61 1.76 -25.70 7.93
CA GLU A 61 1.98 -26.85 8.76
C GLU A 61 1.36 -28.12 8.17
N LYS A 62 0.12 -28.04 7.69
CA LYS A 62 -0.55 -29.15 7.02
C LYS A 62 0.16 -29.58 5.73
N VAL A 63 0.55 -28.61 4.90
CA VAL A 63 1.30 -28.87 3.66
C VAL A 63 2.64 -29.55 3.96
N THR A 64 3.40 -29.06 4.93
CA THR A 64 4.69 -29.60 5.35
C THR A 64 4.53 -31.05 5.88
N THR A 65 3.49 -31.30 6.67
CA THR A 65 3.16 -32.64 7.19
C THR A 65 2.84 -33.61 6.05
N LEU A 66 1.95 -33.23 5.13
CA LEU A 66 1.60 -34.07 3.99
C LEU A 66 2.79 -34.35 3.06
N LEU A 67 3.67 -33.35 2.87
CA LEU A 67 4.91 -33.54 2.11
C LEU A 67 5.87 -34.52 2.79
N SER A 68 5.96 -34.49 4.12
CA SER A 68 6.77 -35.45 4.88
C SER A 68 6.24 -36.88 4.76
N GLU A 69 4.94 -37.06 4.49
CA GLU A 69 4.29 -38.35 4.26
C GLU A 69 4.32 -38.81 2.76
N ASP A 70 4.97 -38.07 1.88
CA ASP A 70 4.98 -38.28 0.41
C ASP A 70 3.62 -38.08 -0.28
N LYS A 71 2.70 -37.39 0.36
CA LYS A 71 1.34 -37.07 -0.16
C LYS A 71 1.34 -35.73 -0.91
N VAL A 72 2.19 -35.62 -1.94
CA VAL A 72 2.38 -34.36 -2.67
C VAL A 72 1.10 -33.93 -3.41
N GLU A 73 0.33 -34.89 -3.93
CA GLU A 73 -0.91 -34.62 -4.65
C GLU A 73 -1.99 -34.09 -3.71
N GLU A 74 -2.11 -34.65 -2.48
CA GLU A 74 -3.03 -34.15 -1.45
C GLU A 74 -2.61 -32.75 -0.96
N SER A 75 -1.29 -32.49 -0.85
CA SER A 75 -0.77 -31.16 -0.52
C SER A 75 -1.14 -30.12 -1.59
N LEU A 76 -1.09 -30.51 -2.86
CA LEU A 76 -1.48 -29.64 -3.97
C LEU A 76 -2.98 -29.34 -3.94
N GLU A 77 -3.83 -30.36 -3.74
CA GLU A 77 -5.28 -30.18 -3.63
C GLU A 77 -5.63 -29.27 -2.46
N LEU A 78 -4.96 -29.39 -1.32
CA LEU A 78 -5.14 -28.51 -0.17
C LEU A 78 -4.78 -27.05 -0.50
N CYS A 79 -3.67 -26.83 -1.21
CA CYS A 79 -3.27 -25.50 -1.66
C CYS A 79 -4.25 -24.91 -2.70
N ASP A 80 -4.75 -25.72 -3.62
CA ASP A 80 -5.70 -25.29 -4.66
C ASP A 80 -7.10 -24.98 -4.07
N ALA A 81 -7.50 -25.67 -2.99
CA ALA A 81 -8.75 -25.41 -2.29
C ALA A 81 -8.68 -24.15 -1.40
N ALA A 82 -7.50 -23.81 -0.93
CA ALA A 82 -7.29 -22.65 -0.07
C ALA A 82 -7.27 -21.35 -0.89
N ARG A 83 -7.85 -20.30 -0.32
CA ARG A 83 -7.86 -18.96 -0.95
C ARG A 83 -6.74 -18.11 -0.36
N GLY A 84 -6.01 -17.45 -1.21
CA GLY A 84 -4.96 -16.52 -0.81
C GLY A 84 -3.70 -16.64 -1.66
N PRO A 85 -2.79 -15.69 -1.53
CA PRO A 85 -1.58 -15.66 -2.35
C PRO A 85 -0.51 -16.65 -1.88
N VAL A 86 -0.39 -16.96 -0.58
CA VAL A 86 0.56 -17.97 -0.07
C VAL A 86 0.23 -19.37 -0.60
N PRO A 87 -1.02 -19.87 -0.50
CA PRO A 87 -1.42 -21.13 -1.13
C PRO A 87 -1.12 -21.19 -2.63
N ALA A 88 -1.36 -20.08 -3.34
CA ALA A 88 -1.14 -20.02 -4.79
C ALA A 88 0.36 -20.14 -5.16
N VAL A 89 1.27 -19.56 -4.36
CA VAL A 89 2.71 -19.71 -4.55
C VAL A 89 3.15 -21.14 -4.25
N LEU A 90 2.68 -21.74 -3.13
CA LEU A 90 2.97 -23.12 -2.77
C LEU A 90 2.47 -24.09 -3.85
N SER A 91 1.23 -23.91 -4.34
CA SER A 91 0.66 -24.70 -5.44
C SER A 91 1.55 -24.62 -6.71
N SER A 92 2.07 -23.42 -7.05
CA SER A 92 2.99 -23.24 -8.17
C SER A 92 4.26 -24.09 -8.01
N GLY A 93 4.85 -24.10 -6.81
CA GLY A 93 6.03 -24.92 -6.49
C GLY A 93 5.73 -26.41 -6.55
N LEU A 94 4.65 -26.87 -5.92
CA LEU A 94 4.22 -28.26 -5.89
C LEU A 94 3.91 -28.81 -7.28
N ARG A 95 3.21 -28.05 -8.12
CA ARG A 95 2.96 -28.43 -9.53
C ARG A 95 4.26 -28.60 -10.29
N LYS A 96 5.20 -27.68 -10.12
CA LYS A 96 6.52 -27.77 -10.75
C LYS A 96 7.28 -29.00 -10.27
N TYR A 97 7.28 -29.27 -8.97
CA TYR A 97 7.90 -30.45 -8.38
C TYR A 97 7.34 -31.74 -8.94
N LEU A 98 6.00 -31.91 -9.01
CA LEU A 98 5.36 -33.10 -9.57
C LEU A 98 5.74 -33.35 -11.03
N VAL A 99 5.80 -32.29 -11.84
CA VAL A 99 6.21 -32.40 -13.25
C VAL A 99 7.66 -32.88 -13.37
N LEU A 100 8.56 -32.28 -12.59
CA LEU A 100 10.00 -32.62 -12.66
C LEU A 100 10.28 -34.01 -12.12
N ARG A 101 9.55 -34.45 -11.06
CA ARG A 101 9.61 -35.82 -10.52
C ARG A 101 9.22 -36.87 -11.58
N ARG A 102 8.16 -36.61 -12.34
CA ARG A 102 7.72 -37.49 -13.45
C ARG A 102 8.74 -37.57 -14.59
N LEU A 103 9.52 -36.51 -14.80
CA LEU A 103 10.53 -36.43 -15.85
C LEU A 103 11.91 -36.95 -15.40
N ASN A 104 12.05 -37.47 -14.16
CA ASN A 104 13.30 -37.94 -13.56
C ASN A 104 14.46 -36.92 -13.64
N TYR A 105 14.16 -35.64 -13.36
CA TYR A 105 15.20 -34.62 -13.30
C TYR A 105 16.16 -34.88 -12.14
N ASP A 106 17.41 -34.39 -12.29
CA ASP A 106 18.37 -34.40 -11.19
C ASP A 106 17.89 -33.52 -10.01
N GLN A 107 18.21 -33.97 -8.79
CA GLN A 107 17.75 -33.37 -7.56
C GLN A 107 18.07 -31.87 -7.47
N ALA A 108 19.33 -31.49 -7.76
CA ALA A 108 19.77 -30.10 -7.70
C ALA A 108 19.03 -29.21 -8.72
N GLN A 109 18.76 -29.76 -9.91
CA GLN A 109 17.99 -29.05 -10.93
C GLN A 109 16.52 -28.94 -10.55
N MET A 110 15.94 -29.95 -9.89
CA MET A 110 14.57 -29.96 -9.41
C MET A 110 14.35 -28.86 -8.38
N GLU A 111 15.22 -28.80 -7.36
CA GLU A 111 15.20 -27.77 -6.32
C GLU A 111 15.25 -26.37 -6.93
N GLN A 112 16.23 -26.09 -7.79
CA GLN A 112 16.40 -24.79 -8.42
C GLN A 112 15.18 -24.38 -9.26
N GLN A 113 14.59 -25.32 -10.00
CA GLN A 113 13.42 -25.05 -10.83
C GLN A 113 12.13 -24.83 -10.02
N VAL A 114 11.98 -25.51 -8.88
CA VAL A 114 10.86 -25.31 -7.95
C VAL A 114 10.94 -23.92 -7.32
N ILE A 115 12.11 -23.54 -6.77
CA ILE A 115 12.37 -22.19 -6.22
C ILE A 115 12.02 -21.14 -7.26
N LYS A 116 12.59 -21.24 -8.45
CA LYS A 116 12.36 -20.27 -9.52
C LYS A 116 10.89 -20.16 -9.93
N SER A 117 10.14 -21.27 -9.88
CA SER A 117 8.70 -21.24 -10.16
C SER A 117 7.93 -20.46 -9.10
N MET A 118 8.27 -20.67 -7.82
CA MET A 118 7.64 -19.97 -6.69
C MET A 118 7.99 -18.49 -6.69
N GLU A 119 9.27 -18.15 -6.90
CA GLU A 119 9.74 -16.74 -6.99
C GLU A 119 9.04 -16.00 -8.13
N ASN A 120 9.01 -16.55 -9.33
CA ASN A 120 8.36 -15.92 -10.48
C ASN A 120 6.86 -15.69 -10.24
N TYR A 121 6.20 -16.64 -9.61
CA TYR A 121 4.78 -16.50 -9.28
C TYR A 121 4.57 -15.46 -8.18
N GLY A 122 5.42 -15.45 -7.14
CA GLY A 122 5.42 -14.47 -6.06
C GLY A 122 5.62 -13.04 -6.56
N VAL A 123 6.59 -12.81 -7.45
CA VAL A 123 6.84 -11.50 -8.08
C VAL A 123 5.60 -10.97 -8.80
N ASN A 124 4.90 -11.83 -9.55
CA ASN A 124 3.67 -11.43 -10.23
C ASN A 124 2.54 -11.04 -9.25
N ILE A 125 2.42 -11.76 -8.14
CA ILE A 125 1.45 -11.42 -7.09
C ILE A 125 1.80 -10.09 -6.45
N VAL A 126 3.07 -9.90 -6.04
CA VAL A 126 3.53 -8.63 -5.43
C VAL A 126 3.28 -7.46 -6.37
N ALA A 127 3.61 -7.59 -7.65
CA ALA A 127 3.33 -6.55 -8.65
C ALA A 127 1.83 -6.20 -8.74
N ALA A 128 0.95 -7.20 -8.63
CA ALA A 128 -0.50 -6.97 -8.61
C ALA A 128 -0.96 -6.27 -7.31
N LEU A 129 -0.33 -6.59 -6.18
CA LEU A 129 -0.61 -5.98 -4.88
C LEU A 129 -0.11 -4.54 -4.79
N GLU A 130 1.01 -4.22 -5.41
CA GLU A 130 1.61 -2.88 -5.42
C GLU A 130 0.98 -1.92 -6.43
N LYS A 131 0.18 -2.42 -7.37
CA LYS A 131 -0.28 -1.71 -8.58
C LYS A 131 -0.74 -0.26 -8.36
N HIS A 132 -1.43 0.04 -7.25
CA HIS A 132 -1.97 1.39 -6.99
C HIS A 132 -1.25 2.14 -5.87
N LEU A 133 -0.26 1.54 -5.20
CA LEU A 133 0.52 2.19 -4.15
C LEU A 133 1.32 3.42 -4.64
N PRO A 134 1.92 3.42 -5.85
CA PRO A 134 2.61 4.59 -6.37
C PRO A 134 1.73 5.84 -6.46
N ILE A 135 0.41 5.66 -6.64
CA ILE A 135 -0.54 6.78 -6.66
C ILE A 135 -0.61 7.45 -5.27
N LEU A 136 -0.70 6.64 -4.20
CA LEU A 136 -0.69 7.18 -2.84
C LEU A 136 0.63 7.87 -2.49
N ALA A 137 1.77 7.29 -2.89
CA ALA A 137 3.08 7.91 -2.73
C ALA A 137 3.18 9.26 -3.44
N THR A 138 2.63 9.34 -4.65
CA THR A 138 2.58 10.59 -5.44
C THR A 138 1.70 11.63 -4.74
N ILE A 139 0.50 11.25 -4.29
CA ILE A 139 -0.41 12.17 -3.58
C ILE A 139 0.24 12.66 -2.28
N ALA A 140 0.87 11.77 -1.52
CA ALA A 140 1.55 12.11 -0.28
C ALA A 140 2.63 13.17 -0.45
N SER A 141 3.33 13.15 -1.60
CA SER A 141 4.39 14.10 -1.93
C SER A 141 3.83 15.37 -2.56
N VAL A 142 2.93 15.25 -3.53
CA VAL A 142 2.45 16.36 -4.35
C VAL A 142 1.44 17.24 -3.60
N ALA A 143 0.59 16.66 -2.73
CA ALA A 143 -0.42 17.45 -2.03
C ALA A 143 0.17 18.55 -1.12
N PRO A 144 1.20 18.28 -0.27
CA PRO A 144 1.87 19.33 0.48
C PRO A 144 2.58 20.36 -0.40
N MET A 145 3.17 19.94 -1.54
CA MET A 145 3.83 20.86 -2.47
C MET A 145 2.83 21.81 -3.13
N LEU A 146 1.64 21.33 -3.52
CA LEU A 146 0.56 22.16 -4.01
C LEU A 146 0.03 23.11 -2.93
N GLY A 147 -0.06 22.65 -1.68
CA GLY A 147 -0.41 23.49 -0.54
C GLY A 147 0.61 24.64 -0.37
N PHE A 148 1.90 24.32 -0.43
CA PHE A 148 2.95 25.33 -0.37
C PHE A 148 2.92 26.29 -1.57
N LEU A 149 2.68 25.80 -2.78
CA LEU A 149 2.52 26.65 -3.95
C LEU A 149 1.35 27.63 -3.79
N GLY A 150 0.28 27.19 -3.13
CA GLY A 150 -0.85 28.06 -2.75
C GLY A 150 -0.45 29.18 -1.79
N THR A 151 0.50 28.95 -0.86
CA THR A 151 1.01 30.02 -0.01
C THR A 151 1.81 31.07 -0.78
N VAL A 152 2.66 30.63 -1.69
CA VAL A 152 3.42 31.54 -2.56
C VAL A 152 2.47 32.43 -3.37
N GLN A 153 1.47 31.84 -3.99
CA GLN A 153 0.44 32.58 -4.75
C GLN A 153 -0.34 33.55 -3.85
N GLY A 154 -0.79 33.09 -2.68
CA GLY A 154 -1.54 33.96 -1.75
C GLY A 154 -0.74 35.13 -1.23
N MET A 155 0.55 34.93 -0.98
CA MET A 155 1.48 36.01 -0.59
C MET A 155 1.74 37.00 -1.72
N ILE A 156 1.89 36.54 -2.97
CA ILE A 156 2.04 37.42 -4.14
C ILE A 156 0.82 38.32 -4.25
N VAL A 157 -0.40 37.77 -4.12
CA VAL A 157 -1.63 38.56 -4.16
C VAL A 157 -1.70 39.55 -2.99
N ALA A 158 -1.36 39.10 -1.76
CA ALA A 158 -1.37 39.97 -0.60
C ALA A 158 -0.44 41.18 -0.74
N PHE A 159 0.76 40.98 -1.26
CA PHE A 159 1.72 42.08 -1.52
C PHE A 159 1.26 42.99 -2.64
N GLY A 160 0.66 42.45 -3.70
CA GLY A 160 0.06 43.24 -4.78
C GLY A 160 -1.08 44.14 -4.27
N ASP A 161 -1.93 43.61 -3.39
CA ASP A 161 -3.03 44.38 -2.76
C ASP A 161 -2.50 45.46 -1.80
N ILE A 162 -1.40 45.20 -1.09
CA ILE A 162 -0.72 46.21 -0.25
C ILE A 162 -0.19 47.34 -1.16
N GLU A 163 0.50 47.02 -2.24
CA GLU A 163 1.07 47.99 -3.18
C GLU A 163 -0.04 48.88 -3.79
N ALA A 164 -1.14 48.28 -4.21
CA ALA A 164 -2.27 48.99 -4.82
C ALA A 164 -3.01 49.91 -3.83
N ASN A 165 -2.94 49.63 -2.53
CA ASN A 165 -3.66 50.34 -1.49
C ASN A 165 -2.77 51.23 -0.58
N ILE A 166 -1.55 51.52 -0.99
CA ILE A 166 -0.64 52.42 -0.27
C ILE A 166 -1.32 53.78 -0.06
N GLY A 167 -1.46 54.19 1.21
CA GLY A 167 -2.11 55.44 1.58
C GLY A 167 -3.61 55.34 1.91
N THR A 168 -4.22 54.17 1.82
CA THR A 168 -5.61 53.93 2.23
C THR A 168 -5.67 53.25 3.61
N GLN A 169 -6.82 53.40 4.32
CA GLN A 169 -7.04 52.75 5.64
C GLN A 169 -7.26 51.21 5.57
N ASN A 170 -7.32 50.62 4.38
CA ASN A 170 -7.73 49.22 4.18
C ASN A 170 -6.56 48.26 3.89
N ILE A 171 -5.31 48.71 3.99
CA ILE A 171 -4.11 47.90 3.70
C ILE A 171 -4.07 46.59 4.51
N VAL A 172 -4.38 46.66 5.80
CA VAL A 172 -4.37 45.50 6.70
C VAL A 172 -5.43 44.48 6.30
N GLN A 173 -6.60 44.93 5.87
CA GLN A 173 -7.68 44.02 5.45
C GLN A 173 -7.38 43.33 4.13
N ALA A 174 -6.79 44.03 3.18
CA ALA A 174 -6.36 43.49 1.90
C ALA A 174 -5.28 42.42 2.09
N ALA A 175 -4.23 42.72 2.87
CA ALA A 175 -3.18 41.76 3.20
C ALA A 175 -3.70 40.52 3.94
N ALA A 176 -4.61 40.71 4.89
CA ALA A 176 -5.18 39.61 5.68
C ALA A 176 -5.93 38.59 4.82
N ALA A 177 -6.59 39.00 3.75
CA ALA A 177 -7.31 38.11 2.84
C ALA A 177 -6.35 37.17 2.10
N GLY A 178 -5.28 37.68 1.50
CA GLY A 178 -4.28 36.87 0.80
C GLY A 178 -3.53 35.91 1.72
N ILE A 179 -3.17 36.36 2.94
CA ILE A 179 -2.52 35.51 3.95
C ILE A 179 -3.46 34.37 4.38
N ARG A 180 -4.74 34.64 4.56
CA ARG A 180 -5.74 33.62 4.91
C ARG A 180 -5.84 32.55 3.85
N VAL A 181 -5.92 32.90 2.57
CA VAL A 181 -5.91 31.96 1.45
C VAL A 181 -4.66 31.11 1.46
N ALA A 182 -3.49 31.72 1.66
CA ALA A 182 -2.22 31.04 1.75
C ALA A 182 -2.21 29.96 2.85
N LEU A 183 -2.61 30.31 4.07
CA LEU A 183 -2.63 29.38 5.20
C LEU A 183 -3.63 28.23 4.99
N LEU A 184 -4.81 28.52 4.43
CA LEU A 184 -5.83 27.52 4.16
C LEU A 184 -5.34 26.47 3.14
N THR A 185 -4.67 26.88 2.06
CA THR A 185 -4.17 25.94 1.05
C THR A 185 -3.08 25.03 1.61
N THR A 186 -2.17 25.54 2.43
CA THR A 186 -1.16 24.70 3.08
C THR A 186 -1.79 23.71 4.04
N ALA A 187 -2.70 24.16 4.89
CA ALA A 187 -3.40 23.27 5.83
C ALA A 187 -4.13 22.15 5.08
N PHE A 188 -4.80 22.47 3.98
CA PHE A 188 -5.50 21.48 3.17
C PHE A 188 -4.54 20.51 2.48
N GLY A 189 -3.42 20.99 1.95
CA GLY A 189 -2.36 20.14 1.36
C GLY A 189 -1.83 19.12 2.35
N LEU A 190 -1.63 19.50 3.62
CA LEU A 190 -1.19 18.60 4.68
C LEU A 190 -2.30 17.64 5.12
N ILE A 191 -3.55 18.07 5.18
CA ILE A 191 -4.71 17.22 5.50
C ILE A 191 -4.85 16.10 4.45
N VAL A 192 -4.51 16.35 3.20
CA VAL A 192 -4.51 15.34 2.14
C VAL A 192 -3.26 14.47 2.18
N GLY A 193 -2.09 15.10 2.31
CA GLY A 193 -0.81 14.42 2.18
C GLY A 193 -0.49 13.46 3.33
N ILE A 194 -0.79 13.86 4.57
CA ILE A 194 -0.46 13.05 5.76
C ILE A 194 -1.20 11.71 5.77
N PRO A 195 -2.55 11.66 5.61
CA PRO A 195 -3.25 10.38 5.55
C PRO A 195 -2.83 9.50 4.35
N ALA A 196 -2.56 10.11 3.20
CA ALA A 196 -2.07 9.38 2.03
C ALA A 196 -0.70 8.72 2.29
N TYR A 197 0.21 9.42 2.96
CA TYR A 197 1.51 8.90 3.37
C TYR A 197 1.39 7.76 4.39
N MET A 198 0.54 7.95 5.41
CA MET A 198 0.29 6.90 6.42
C MET A 198 -0.30 5.64 5.78
N ALA A 199 -1.28 5.80 4.89
CA ALA A 199 -1.90 4.68 4.19
C ALA A 199 -0.90 3.97 3.26
N PHE A 200 -0.06 4.71 2.53
CA PHE A 200 1.00 4.14 1.70
C PHE A 200 1.94 3.26 2.52
N ASN A 201 2.47 3.76 3.63
CA ASN A 201 3.39 3.00 4.48
C ASN A 201 2.71 1.77 5.11
N TYR A 202 1.46 1.91 5.55
CA TYR A 202 0.69 0.80 6.12
C TYR A 202 0.50 -0.34 5.11
N PHE A 203 0.07 -0.03 3.89
CA PHE A 203 -0.13 -1.04 2.85
C PHE A 203 1.19 -1.64 2.36
N THR A 204 2.26 -0.84 2.28
CA THR A 204 3.60 -1.35 1.96
C THR A 204 4.07 -2.33 3.03
N GLY A 205 3.82 -2.06 4.31
CA GLY A 205 4.10 -2.99 5.40
C GLY A 205 3.41 -4.33 5.21
N ILE A 206 2.10 -4.35 4.95
CA ILE A 206 1.34 -5.59 4.70
C ILE A 206 1.92 -6.40 3.53
N ILE A 207 2.32 -5.72 2.45
CA ILE A 207 2.89 -6.41 1.29
C ILE A 207 4.28 -6.98 1.61
N ASN A 208 5.11 -6.26 2.35
CA ASN A 208 6.40 -6.76 2.79
C ASN A 208 6.27 -7.98 3.71
N ASP A 209 5.33 -7.96 4.65
CA ASP A 209 5.03 -9.12 5.50
C ASP A 209 4.58 -10.32 4.68
N PHE A 210 3.78 -10.09 3.64
CA PHE A 210 3.40 -11.14 2.70
C PHE A 210 4.62 -11.70 1.94
N VAL A 211 5.53 -10.86 1.47
CA VAL A 211 6.77 -11.32 0.79
C VAL A 211 7.57 -12.23 1.71
N LEU A 212 7.77 -11.83 2.97
CA LEU A 212 8.47 -12.64 3.97
C LEU A 212 7.78 -13.99 4.22
N GLN A 213 6.44 -14.01 4.27
CA GLN A 213 5.69 -15.25 4.41
C GLN A 213 5.87 -16.20 3.22
N VAL A 214 5.91 -15.66 2.00
CA VAL A 214 6.15 -16.43 0.78
C VAL A 214 7.57 -17.00 0.77
N GLU A 215 8.58 -16.19 1.09
CA GLU A 215 9.98 -16.63 1.16
C GLU A 215 10.16 -17.73 2.21
N SER A 216 9.62 -17.56 3.41
CA SER A 216 9.66 -18.59 4.46
C SER A 216 8.98 -19.89 4.02
N SER A 217 7.80 -19.78 3.39
CA SER A 217 7.05 -20.95 2.91
C SER A 217 7.78 -21.68 1.79
N ALA A 218 8.47 -20.94 0.93
CA ALA A 218 9.29 -21.52 -0.13
C ALA A 218 10.49 -22.28 0.46
N ALA A 219 11.18 -21.70 1.43
CA ALA A 219 12.31 -22.33 2.10
C ALA A 219 11.90 -23.63 2.82
N GLU A 220 10.81 -23.62 3.57
CA GLU A 220 10.27 -24.80 4.25
C GLU A 220 9.91 -25.92 3.26
N LEU A 221 9.24 -25.59 2.15
CA LEU A 221 8.88 -26.56 1.13
C LEU A 221 10.11 -27.21 0.53
N ILE A 222 11.14 -26.43 0.24
CA ILE A 222 12.39 -26.91 -0.35
C ILE A 222 13.12 -27.82 0.63
N GLU A 223 13.22 -27.44 1.90
CA GLU A 223 13.87 -28.25 2.94
C GLU A 223 13.24 -29.65 3.02
N VAL A 224 11.90 -29.72 3.07
CA VAL A 224 11.18 -31.00 3.15
C VAL A 224 11.37 -31.82 1.86
N VAL A 225 11.30 -31.20 0.68
CA VAL A 225 11.52 -31.86 -0.60
C VAL A 225 12.94 -32.41 -0.71
N THR A 226 13.95 -31.62 -0.33
CA THR A 226 15.36 -32.01 -0.36
C THR A 226 15.66 -33.15 0.61
N LEU A 227 15.13 -33.08 1.84
CA LEU A 227 15.27 -34.14 2.84
C LEU A 227 14.70 -35.47 2.32
N ARG A 228 13.51 -35.43 1.74
CA ARG A 228 12.87 -36.63 1.13
C ARG A 228 13.71 -37.25 0.03
N LEU A 229 14.16 -36.42 -0.92
CA LEU A 229 14.97 -36.91 -2.04
C LEU A 229 16.30 -37.53 -1.58
N THR A 230 16.87 -37.06 -0.47
CA THR A 230 18.10 -37.66 0.12
C THR A 230 17.81 -39.00 0.79
N LEU A 231 16.66 -39.16 1.45
CA LEU A 231 16.26 -40.42 2.09
C LEU A 231 15.94 -41.49 1.03
N ASP A 232 15.28 -41.16 -0.06
CA ASP A 232 14.98 -42.08 -1.17
C ASP A 232 16.27 -42.63 -1.83
N LYS A 233 17.32 -41.80 -1.94
CA LYS A 233 18.64 -42.26 -2.46
C LYS A 233 19.42 -43.14 -1.49
N GLY A 234 19.21 -42.97 -0.19
CA GLY A 234 19.87 -43.79 0.84
C GLY A 234 19.26 -45.17 1.04
N SER A 235 18.06 -45.41 0.47
CA SER A 235 17.35 -46.70 0.55
C SER A 235 17.48 -47.58 -0.70
N SER A 236 18.17 -47.10 -1.74
CA SER A 236 18.48 -47.83 -2.99
C SER A 236 19.90 -48.28 -3.02
#